data_c0af3523b5abd3adbe12a5e91c741186
#
_entry.id   c0af3523b5abd3adbe12a5e91c741186
#
_cell.length_a   1.000
_cell.length_b   1.000
_cell.length_c   1.000
_cell.angle_alpha   90.00
_cell.angle_beta   90.00
_cell.angle_gamma   90.00
#
_symmetry.space_group_name_H-M   'P 1'
#
loop_
_entity.id
_entity.type
_entity.pdbx_description
1 polymer ?
#
loop_
_entity_poly.entity_id
_entity_poly.type
_entity_poly.pdbx_seq_one_letter_code
_entity_poly.pdbx_strand_id
1 'polypeptide(L)'
;MGIPDSGGAEEILKLVGLENTGKKKAKNFSLGMKQRLGIAVALAGSPDFLVLDEPVNGLDPQGIIEIRELILKLNKEKQITFLISSHILDELSRLATHYGFIDGGRIVREISAEDLEKSCRKCVRAQVSSTKALAKV
;
A
#
# COMPACT_ATOMS: atom_id res chain seq x y z
N MET A 1 19.56 -22.64 5.28
CA MET A 1 18.32 -22.05 4.72
C MET A 1 18.10 -22.66 3.36
N GLY A 2 17.17 -23.61 3.24
CA GLY A 2 16.86 -24.25 1.95
C GLY A 2 16.11 -23.26 1.07
N ILE A 3 16.51 -23.12 -0.18
CA ILE A 3 15.75 -22.45 -1.22
C ILE A 3 14.43 -23.22 -1.36
N PRO A 4 13.24 -22.60 -1.30
CA PRO A 4 11.99 -23.31 -1.52
C PRO A 4 12.07 -24.03 -2.86
N ASP A 5 11.56 -25.25 -2.90
CA ASP A 5 11.44 -26.06 -4.11
C ASP A 5 10.78 -25.22 -5.23
N SER A 6 11.08 -25.51 -6.50
CA SER A 6 10.58 -24.76 -7.67
C SER A 6 9.06 -24.54 -7.65
N GLY A 7 8.29 -25.43 -7.01
CA GLY A 7 6.86 -25.27 -6.76
C GLY A 7 6.50 -24.06 -5.90
N GLY A 8 7.28 -23.77 -4.89
CA GLY A 8 7.06 -22.61 -4.02
C GLY A 8 7.26 -21.26 -4.73
N ALA A 9 8.21 -21.18 -5.67
CA ALA A 9 8.43 -19.95 -6.45
C ALA A 9 7.28 -19.67 -7.43
N GLU A 10 6.76 -20.72 -8.09
CA GLU A 10 5.61 -20.57 -8.99
C GLU A 10 4.35 -20.13 -8.25
N GLU A 11 4.09 -20.70 -7.07
CA GLU A 11 2.96 -20.30 -6.22
C GLU A 11 3.07 -18.82 -5.79
N ILE A 12 4.27 -18.37 -5.40
CA ILE A 12 4.49 -16.96 -5.02
C ILE A 12 4.28 -16.05 -6.24
N LEU A 13 4.82 -16.39 -7.42
CA LEU A 13 4.62 -15.62 -8.64
C LEU A 13 3.14 -15.52 -9.02
N LYS A 14 2.39 -16.61 -8.87
CA LYS A 14 0.93 -16.63 -9.07
C LYS A 14 0.23 -15.72 -8.05
N LEU A 15 0.65 -15.78 -6.79
CA LEU A 15 0.06 -14.98 -5.71
C LEU A 15 0.17 -13.46 -5.98
N VAL A 16 1.30 -13.03 -6.55
CA VAL A 16 1.55 -11.63 -6.91
C VAL A 16 1.13 -11.25 -8.34
N GLY A 17 0.52 -12.18 -9.10
CA GLY A 17 0.04 -11.93 -10.46
C GLY A 17 1.14 -11.81 -11.51
N LEU A 18 2.24 -12.56 -11.35
CA LEU A 18 3.36 -12.61 -12.28
C LEU A 18 3.53 -13.97 -12.98
N GLU A 19 2.58 -14.90 -12.83
CA GLU A 19 2.63 -16.25 -13.41
C GLU A 19 2.74 -16.24 -14.93
N ASN A 20 2.16 -15.27 -15.61
CA ASN A 20 2.11 -15.19 -17.07
C ASN A 20 3.25 -14.36 -17.70
N THR A 21 4.32 -14.10 -16.95
CA THR A 21 5.44 -13.30 -17.47
C THR A 21 6.35 -14.07 -18.42
N GLY A 22 6.23 -15.41 -18.48
CA GLY A 22 6.97 -16.28 -19.36
C GLY A 22 8.50 -16.12 -19.21
N LYS A 23 9.19 -15.98 -20.35
CA LYS A 23 10.66 -15.77 -20.39
C LYS A 23 11.09 -14.31 -20.30
N LYS A 24 10.17 -13.39 -19.96
CA LYS A 24 10.49 -11.96 -19.88
C LYS A 24 11.48 -11.71 -18.73
N LYS A 25 12.60 -11.10 -19.05
CA LYS A 25 13.62 -10.78 -18.04
C LYS A 25 13.12 -9.65 -17.12
N ALA A 26 13.42 -9.71 -15.83
CA ALA A 26 13.00 -8.72 -14.83
C ALA A 26 13.42 -7.28 -15.18
N LYS A 27 14.54 -7.09 -15.91
CA LYS A 27 14.96 -5.76 -16.40
C LYS A 27 13.91 -5.10 -17.31
N ASN A 28 13.08 -5.90 -17.99
CA ASN A 28 12.07 -5.45 -18.95
C ASN A 28 10.67 -5.36 -18.30
N PHE A 29 10.56 -5.53 -16.99
CA PHE A 29 9.30 -5.40 -16.27
C PHE A 29 8.89 -3.91 -16.17
N SER A 30 7.59 -3.65 -16.21
CA SER A 30 7.03 -2.36 -15.83
C SER A 30 7.34 -2.05 -14.36
N LEU A 31 7.15 -0.82 -13.92
CA LEU A 31 7.36 -0.46 -12.51
C LEU A 31 6.47 -1.29 -11.60
N GLY A 32 5.17 -1.43 -11.90
CA GLY A 32 4.25 -2.27 -11.13
C GLY A 32 4.65 -3.75 -11.09
N MET A 33 5.15 -4.30 -12.21
CA MET A 33 5.69 -5.67 -12.22
C MET A 33 6.95 -5.80 -11.34
N LYS A 34 7.81 -4.78 -11.31
CA LYS A 34 8.99 -4.76 -10.43
C LYS A 34 8.59 -4.69 -8.95
N GLN A 35 7.59 -3.88 -8.60
CA GLN A 35 7.04 -3.81 -7.25
C GLN A 35 6.46 -5.16 -6.81
N ARG A 36 5.67 -5.80 -7.65
CA ARG A 36 5.13 -7.14 -7.38
C ARG A 36 6.23 -8.19 -7.23
N LEU A 37 7.28 -8.11 -8.05
CA LEU A 37 8.44 -9.00 -7.92
C LEU A 37 9.18 -8.75 -6.59
N GLY A 38 9.33 -7.50 -6.15
CA GLY A 38 9.91 -7.17 -4.85
C GLY A 38 9.11 -7.80 -3.70
N ILE A 39 7.78 -7.68 -3.75
CA ILE A 39 6.89 -8.33 -2.78
C ILE A 39 7.04 -9.87 -2.85
N ALA A 40 7.11 -10.45 -4.05
CA ALA A 40 7.32 -11.89 -4.22
C ALA A 40 8.61 -12.38 -3.57
N VAL A 41 9.71 -11.63 -3.75
CA VAL A 41 11.02 -11.95 -3.12
C VAL A 41 10.90 -11.87 -1.59
N ALA A 42 10.22 -10.87 -1.06
CA ALA A 42 10.01 -10.74 0.38
C ALA A 42 9.14 -11.88 0.96
N LEU A 43 8.19 -12.39 0.18
CA LEU A 43 7.33 -13.53 0.56
C LEU A 43 8.05 -14.89 0.56
N ALA A 44 9.21 -15.02 -0.12
CA ALA A 44 9.91 -16.31 -0.26
C ALA A 44 10.35 -16.91 1.09
N GLY A 45 10.49 -16.10 2.14
CA GLY A 45 10.79 -16.52 3.51
C GLY A 45 9.57 -16.88 4.35
N SER A 46 8.36 -16.86 3.80
CA SER A 46 7.10 -17.03 4.53
C SER A 46 7.01 -16.13 5.79
N PRO A 47 7.17 -14.81 5.65
CA PRO A 47 7.20 -13.89 6.78
C PRO A 47 5.81 -13.65 7.37
N ASP A 48 5.75 -13.44 8.68
CA ASP A 48 4.55 -12.96 9.38
C ASP A 48 4.45 -11.42 9.35
N PHE A 49 5.56 -10.74 9.02
CA PHE A 49 5.67 -9.28 9.00
C PHE A 49 6.49 -8.79 7.81
N LEU A 50 5.97 -7.80 7.08
CA LEU A 50 6.64 -7.18 5.94
C LEU A 50 6.73 -5.66 6.09
N VAL A 51 7.88 -5.11 5.72
CA VAL A 51 8.10 -3.67 5.61
C VAL A 51 8.14 -3.29 4.13
N LEU A 52 7.27 -2.38 3.72
CA LEU A 52 7.20 -1.86 2.36
C LEU A 52 7.48 -0.35 2.38
N ASP A 53 8.56 0.05 1.73
CA ASP A 53 8.94 1.45 1.60
C ASP A 53 8.40 2.02 0.29
N GLU A 54 7.46 2.97 0.39
CA GLU A 54 6.81 3.65 -0.74
C GLU A 54 6.34 2.69 -1.86
N PRO A 55 5.56 1.62 -1.56
CA PRO A 55 5.29 0.54 -2.50
C PRO A 55 4.47 0.94 -3.73
N VAL A 56 3.83 2.10 -3.71
CA VAL A 56 2.98 2.60 -4.80
C VAL A 56 3.56 3.83 -5.50
N ASN A 57 4.72 4.30 -5.05
CA ASN A 57 5.34 5.51 -5.59
C ASN A 57 5.68 5.35 -7.08
N GLY A 58 5.27 6.33 -7.89
CA GLY A 58 5.51 6.36 -9.33
C GLY A 58 4.66 5.40 -10.17
N LEU A 59 3.71 4.69 -9.55
CA LEU A 59 2.74 3.88 -10.28
C LEU A 59 1.62 4.76 -10.85
N ASP A 60 1.02 4.28 -11.95
CA ASP A 60 -0.22 4.83 -12.46
C ASP A 60 -1.41 4.46 -11.53
N PRO A 61 -2.57 5.12 -11.66
CA PRO A 61 -3.71 4.88 -10.78
C PRO A 61 -4.16 3.41 -10.74
N GLN A 62 -4.06 2.70 -11.86
CA GLN A 62 -4.40 1.28 -11.92
C GLN A 62 -3.40 0.43 -11.15
N GLY A 63 -2.10 0.70 -11.30
CA GLY A 63 -1.04 0.01 -10.56
C GLY A 63 -1.13 0.22 -9.05
N ILE A 64 -1.53 1.41 -8.60
CA ILE A 64 -1.80 1.68 -7.18
C ILE A 64 -2.92 0.78 -6.65
N ILE A 65 -4.04 0.68 -7.38
CA ILE A 65 -5.15 -0.19 -7.02
C ILE A 65 -4.69 -1.64 -6.91
N GLU A 66 -3.95 -2.13 -7.89
CA GLU A 66 -3.50 -3.51 -7.95
C GLU A 66 -2.54 -3.88 -6.81
N ILE A 67 -1.59 -2.99 -6.46
CA ILE A 67 -0.68 -3.23 -5.31
C ILE A 67 -1.47 -3.20 -3.99
N ARG A 68 -2.42 -2.28 -3.86
CA ARG A 68 -3.28 -2.21 -2.67
C ARG A 68 -4.09 -3.48 -2.47
N GLU A 69 -4.74 -3.97 -3.52
CA GLU A 69 -5.52 -5.20 -3.49
C GLU A 69 -4.64 -6.41 -3.14
N LEU A 70 -3.42 -6.46 -3.68
CA LEU A 70 -2.45 -7.49 -3.34
C LEU A 70 -2.10 -7.47 -1.85
N ILE A 71 -1.81 -6.30 -1.27
CA ILE A 71 -1.49 -6.16 0.16
C ILE A 71 -2.68 -6.61 1.03
N LEU A 72 -3.89 -6.15 0.71
CA LEU A 72 -5.10 -6.56 1.43
C LEU A 72 -5.35 -8.07 1.35
N LYS A 73 -5.14 -8.66 0.18
CA LYS A 73 -5.25 -10.11 -0.03
C LYS A 73 -4.24 -10.87 0.83
N LEU A 74 -2.97 -10.46 0.80
CA LEU A 74 -1.91 -11.10 1.59
C LEU A 74 -2.18 -10.98 3.10
N ASN A 75 -2.63 -9.82 3.56
CA ASN A 75 -3.02 -9.64 4.96
C ASN A 75 -4.16 -10.59 5.35
N LYS A 76 -5.22 -10.65 4.54
CA LYS A 76 -6.42 -11.46 4.83
C LYS A 76 -6.16 -12.97 4.73
N GLU A 77 -5.50 -13.41 3.65
CA GLU A 77 -5.34 -14.84 3.35
C GLU A 77 -4.12 -15.47 4.02
N LYS A 78 -3.05 -14.70 4.20
CA LYS A 78 -1.78 -15.17 4.78
C LYS A 78 -1.51 -14.63 6.18
N GLN A 79 -2.39 -13.77 6.70
CA GLN A 79 -2.26 -13.15 8.02
C GLN A 79 -0.95 -12.36 8.21
N ILE A 80 -0.39 -11.84 7.12
CA ILE A 80 0.84 -11.06 7.15
C ILE A 80 0.53 -9.66 7.67
N THR A 81 1.29 -9.19 8.63
CA THR A 81 1.25 -7.79 9.10
C THR A 81 2.15 -6.93 8.22
N PHE A 82 1.68 -5.75 7.85
CA PHE A 82 2.42 -4.82 7.01
C PHE A 82 2.76 -3.52 7.75
N LEU A 83 4.01 -3.09 7.62
CA LEU A 83 4.44 -1.73 7.90
C LEU A 83 4.73 -1.04 6.56
N ILE A 84 4.00 0.03 6.25
CA ILE A 84 4.07 0.69 4.95
C ILE A 84 4.43 2.15 5.16
N SER A 85 5.50 2.62 4.50
CA SER A 85 5.77 4.05 4.39
C SER A 85 5.03 4.65 3.19
N SER A 86 4.52 5.86 3.34
CA SER A 86 4.05 6.70 2.25
C SER A 86 4.04 8.16 2.68
N HIS A 87 4.25 9.06 1.73
CA HIS A 87 4.07 10.50 1.92
C HIS A 87 2.68 10.98 1.47
N ILE A 88 1.81 10.07 1.00
CA ILE A 88 0.47 10.36 0.50
C ILE A 88 -0.56 9.67 1.41
N LEU A 89 -1.21 10.45 2.27
CA LEU A 89 -2.16 9.94 3.25
C LEU A 89 -3.37 9.26 2.60
N ASP A 90 -3.84 9.75 1.46
CA ASP A 90 -5.02 9.20 0.76
C ASP A 90 -4.78 7.76 0.28
N GLU A 91 -3.55 7.44 -0.13
CA GLU A 91 -3.16 6.07 -0.51
C GLU A 91 -3.21 5.11 0.68
N LEU A 92 -2.75 5.56 1.86
CA LEU A 92 -2.76 4.77 3.09
C LEU A 92 -4.16 4.63 3.69
N SER A 93 -5.04 5.62 3.49
CA SER A 93 -6.37 5.65 4.13
C SER A 93 -7.26 4.44 3.79
N ARG A 94 -6.94 3.76 2.70
CA ARG A 94 -7.65 2.56 2.25
C ARG A 94 -6.99 1.25 2.66
N LEU A 95 -5.82 1.31 3.31
CA LEU A 95 -5.02 0.15 3.71
C LEU A 95 -4.81 0.09 5.21
N ALA A 96 -4.41 1.23 5.79
CA ALA A 96 -3.91 1.27 7.14
C ALA A 96 -5.02 1.17 8.18
N THR A 97 -4.76 0.41 9.24
CA THR A 97 -5.58 0.38 10.45
C THR A 97 -5.03 1.34 11.51
N HIS A 98 -3.73 1.63 11.45
CA HIS A 98 -3.02 2.54 12.35
C HIS A 98 -2.03 3.40 11.58
N TYR A 99 -1.79 4.60 12.07
CA TYR A 99 -0.86 5.57 11.49
C TYR A 99 0.18 5.99 12.51
N GLY A 100 1.44 6.00 12.09
CA GLY A 100 2.55 6.65 12.77
C GLY A 100 3.03 7.86 11.97
N PHE A 101 2.97 9.05 12.54
CA PHE A 101 3.50 10.27 11.93
C PHE A 101 4.94 10.48 12.39
N ILE A 102 5.85 10.63 11.43
CA ILE A 102 7.29 10.81 11.69
C ILE A 102 7.68 12.22 11.28
N ASP A 103 8.36 12.91 12.17
CA ASP A 103 9.00 14.21 11.92
C ASP A 103 10.34 14.27 12.63
N GLY A 104 11.37 14.81 11.95
CA GLY A 104 12.73 14.91 12.50
C GLY A 104 13.30 13.58 13.03
N GLY A 105 12.93 12.43 12.41
CA GLY A 105 13.39 11.10 12.83
C GLY A 105 12.72 10.56 14.11
N ARG A 106 11.62 11.14 14.54
CA ARG A 106 10.86 10.71 15.73
C ARG A 106 9.39 10.50 15.37
N ILE A 107 8.76 9.53 16.01
CA ILE A 107 7.31 9.37 15.95
C ILE A 107 6.68 10.48 16.79
N VAL A 108 6.01 11.42 16.13
CA VAL A 108 5.36 12.57 16.79
C VAL A 108 3.92 12.27 17.18
N ARG A 109 3.29 11.32 16.51
CA ARG A 109 1.92 10.88 16.79
C ARG A 109 1.68 9.46 16.29
N GLU A 110 0.94 8.68 17.07
CA GLU A 110 0.35 7.41 16.67
C GLU A 110 -1.16 7.48 16.88
N ILE A 111 -1.94 6.97 15.92
CA ILE A 111 -3.41 7.07 15.95
C ILE A 111 -4.02 5.94 15.13
N SER A 112 -5.17 5.41 15.56
CA SER A 112 -5.94 4.48 14.76
C SER A 112 -6.59 5.17 13.55
N ALA A 113 -6.90 4.41 12.49
CA ALA A 113 -7.62 4.94 11.33
C ALA A 113 -8.98 5.52 11.73
N GLU A 114 -9.68 4.84 12.64
CA GLU A 114 -10.99 5.28 13.15
C GLU A 114 -10.92 6.63 13.88
N ASP A 115 -9.91 6.80 14.76
CA ASP A 115 -9.76 8.07 15.49
C ASP A 115 -9.23 9.19 14.61
N LEU A 116 -8.42 8.86 13.61
CA LEU A 116 -8.00 9.84 12.60
C LEU A 116 -9.20 10.35 11.82
N GLU A 117 -10.08 9.45 11.36
CA GLU A 117 -11.30 9.83 10.63
C GLU A 117 -12.23 10.69 11.49
N LYS A 118 -12.41 10.36 12.77
CA LYS A 118 -13.18 11.18 13.72
C LYS A 118 -12.55 12.57 13.93
N SER A 119 -11.22 12.65 13.90
CA SER A 119 -10.49 13.90 14.10
C SER A 119 -10.50 14.80 12.86
N CYS A 120 -10.72 14.24 11.66
CA CYS A 120 -10.82 14.98 10.42
C CYS A 120 -12.12 15.77 10.40
N ARG A 121 -12.02 17.12 10.47
CA ARG A 121 -13.19 17.98 10.30
C ARG A 121 -13.69 17.85 8.86
N LYS A 122 -14.90 17.34 8.71
CA LYS A 122 -15.59 17.37 7.43
C LYS A 122 -15.86 18.82 7.06
N CYS A 123 -15.22 19.33 6.02
CA CYS A 123 -15.49 20.67 5.51
C CYS A 123 -15.97 20.55 4.06
N VAL A 124 -16.96 21.35 3.73
CA VAL A 124 -17.41 21.55 2.35
C VAL A 124 -16.73 22.83 1.85
N ARG A 125 -15.91 22.72 0.79
CA ARG A 125 -15.37 23.88 0.11
C ARG A 125 -16.36 24.30 -0.97
N ALA A 126 -17.02 25.43 -0.76
CA ALA A 126 -17.91 26.03 -1.75
C ALA A 126 -17.28 27.31 -2.31
N GLN A 127 -17.28 27.46 -3.64
CA GLN A 127 -16.92 28.70 -4.30
C GLN A 127 -18.20 29.53 -4.47
N VAL A 128 -18.27 30.66 -3.78
CA VAL A 128 -19.45 31.51 -3.79
C VAL A 128 -19.11 32.88 -4.32
N SER A 129 -20.05 33.49 -5.04
CA SER A 129 -19.94 34.87 -5.56
C SER A 129 -20.02 35.94 -4.45
N SER A 130 -20.57 35.62 -3.28
CA SER A 130 -20.63 36.50 -2.13
C SER A 130 -20.69 35.71 -0.81
N THR A 131 -19.80 36.02 0.12
CA THR A 131 -19.79 35.43 1.47
C THR A 131 -20.96 35.82 2.36
N LYS A 132 -21.64 36.94 2.05
CA LYS A 132 -22.83 37.39 2.78
C LYS A 132 -24.06 36.49 2.59
N ALA A 133 -24.09 35.71 1.50
CA ALA A 133 -25.16 34.76 1.23
C ALA A 133 -25.06 33.48 2.08
N LEU A 134 -23.86 33.12 2.51
CA LEU A 134 -23.60 31.92 3.33
C LEU A 134 -23.91 32.09 4.82
N ALA A 135 -23.96 33.32 5.31
CA ALA A 135 -24.21 33.63 6.72
C ALA A 135 -25.71 33.56 7.12
N LYS A 136 -26.57 33.14 6.19
CA LYS A 136 -28.03 33.07 6.39
C LYS A 136 -28.59 31.62 6.34
N VAL A 137 -27.73 30.61 6.38
CA VAL A 137 -28.16 29.21 6.44
C VAL A 137 -27.89 28.62 7.82
#